data_de27bf25ba6057ba530b38bc4d19c59b
#
_entry.id   de27bf25ba6057ba530b38bc4d19c59b
#
_cell.length_a   1.000
_cell.length_b   1.000
_cell.length_c   1.000
_cell.angle_alpha   90.00
_cell.angle_beta   90.00
_cell.angle_gamma   90.00
#
_symmetry.space_group_name_H-M   'P 1'
#
loop_
_entity.id
_entity.type
_entity.pdbx_description
1 polymer ?
#
loop_
_entity_poly.entity_id
_entity_poly.type
_entity_poly.pdbx_seq_one_letter_code
_entity_poly.pdbx_strand_id
1 'polypeptide(L)'
;MVRNSAAVLCIALLAAVPEIRAQSPASPSISDRQRESIGKMEAAAALQKAAAQAQTTAVPEGSFFSAGWSGPSMLPSPPPDCPPMDDSESEPLVRAAAARHQLNPDLIKAVIRQESGFRPCAISEKGAMGLMQVMPDTAQSLKTKDPLDPAQNIEAGASYLKQMLTRFKGDLRLALAAYNAGPEKVDGPKPAVPDIPETRDYVESISNALHGAPAEVANPPAP
;
A
#
# COMPACT_ATOMS: atom_id res chain seq x y z
N MET A 1 20.08 22.97 86.55
CA MET A 1 19.20 22.05 87.28
C MET A 1 17.87 21.90 86.58
N VAL A 2 17.48 20.67 86.45
CA VAL A 2 16.10 20.17 86.12
C VAL A 2 15.67 20.22 84.65
N ARG A 3 15.76 19.04 84.13
CA ARG A 3 15.16 18.40 82.98
C ARG A 3 13.62 18.48 83.01
N ASN A 4 12.98 18.64 81.89
CA ASN A 4 11.72 17.94 81.62
C ASN A 4 11.55 17.61 80.15
N SER A 5 11.53 16.35 79.87
CA SER A 5 11.15 15.74 78.60
C SER A 5 9.63 15.79 78.43
N ALA A 6 9.18 16.16 77.29
CA ALA A 6 7.84 15.85 76.81
C ALA A 6 7.93 15.25 75.40
N ALA A 7 7.80 13.94 75.34
CA ALA A 7 7.67 13.19 74.11
C ALA A 7 6.26 13.40 73.54
N VAL A 8 6.18 13.95 72.36
CA VAL A 8 4.93 14.01 71.57
C VAL A 8 4.94 12.84 70.59
N LEU A 9 4.06 11.91 70.82
CA LEU A 9 3.82 10.74 70.00
C LEU A 9 2.95 11.14 68.79
N CYS A 10 3.55 11.35 67.60
CA CYS A 10 2.82 11.52 66.38
C CYS A 10 2.49 10.15 65.79
N ILE A 11 1.24 9.74 65.92
CA ILE A 11 0.68 8.57 65.22
C ILE A 11 0.42 9.00 63.77
N ALA A 12 1.27 8.55 62.84
CA ALA A 12 1.04 8.70 61.42
C ALA A 12 0.05 7.61 60.95
N LEU A 13 -1.19 8.00 60.65
CA LEU A 13 -2.11 7.16 59.89
C LEU A 13 -1.64 7.11 58.44
N LEU A 14 -1.02 6.02 58.03
CA LEU A 14 -0.80 5.71 56.62
C LEU A 14 -2.13 5.27 56.01
N ALA A 15 -2.80 6.16 55.31
CA ALA A 15 -3.89 5.82 54.39
C ALA A 15 -3.30 5.13 53.17
N ALA A 16 -3.52 3.85 53.03
CA ALA A 16 -3.19 3.09 51.82
C ALA A 16 -4.11 3.56 50.68
N VAL A 17 -3.56 4.33 49.74
CA VAL A 17 -4.22 4.64 48.49
C VAL A 17 -4.01 3.41 47.56
N PRO A 18 -5.09 2.79 47.04
CA PRO A 18 -4.90 1.74 46.04
C PRO A 18 -4.39 2.37 44.74
N GLU A 19 -3.15 2.04 44.35
CA GLU A 19 -2.66 2.30 43.00
C GLU A 19 -3.52 1.55 41.98
N ILE A 20 -4.41 2.28 41.34
CA ILE A 20 -5.06 1.81 40.10
C ILE A 20 -4.00 1.83 39.03
N ARG A 21 -3.29 0.72 38.91
CA ARG A 21 -2.36 0.49 37.78
C ARG A 21 -3.19 0.32 36.53
N ALA A 22 -3.35 1.42 35.79
CA ALA A 22 -3.91 1.40 34.45
C ALA A 22 -3.02 0.47 33.59
N GLN A 23 -3.52 -0.75 33.35
CA GLN A 23 -2.91 -1.64 32.37
C GLN A 23 -3.13 -1.01 31.00
N SER A 24 -2.10 -0.44 30.40
CA SER A 24 -2.09 -0.11 28.99
C SER A 24 -2.43 -1.37 28.19
N PRO A 25 -3.33 -1.30 27.20
CA PRO A 25 -3.61 -2.45 26.36
C PRO A 25 -2.30 -2.90 25.72
N ALA A 26 -1.93 -4.14 25.97
CA ALA A 26 -0.72 -4.74 25.40
C ALA A 26 -0.81 -4.64 23.88
N SER A 27 0.22 -4.08 23.25
CA SER A 27 0.33 -4.08 21.79
C SER A 27 0.22 -5.51 21.29
N PRO A 28 -0.57 -5.76 20.23
CA PRO A 28 -0.79 -7.12 19.73
C PRO A 28 0.55 -7.75 19.35
N SER A 29 0.71 -9.02 19.72
CA SER A 29 1.92 -9.79 19.45
C SER A 29 2.14 -9.95 17.94
N ILE A 30 3.39 -10.24 17.53
CA ILE A 30 3.71 -10.51 16.11
C ILE A 30 2.85 -11.66 15.57
N SER A 31 2.55 -12.66 16.41
CA SER A 31 1.68 -13.78 16.05
C SER A 31 0.21 -13.37 15.85
N ASP A 32 -0.28 -12.40 16.61
CA ASP A 32 -1.66 -11.92 16.48
C ASP A 32 -1.82 -11.10 15.20
N ARG A 33 -0.84 -10.25 14.86
CA ARG A 33 -0.80 -9.51 13.59
C ARG A 33 -0.70 -10.44 12.38
N GLN A 34 0.07 -11.54 12.49
CA GLN A 34 0.14 -12.54 11.43
C GLN A 34 -1.19 -13.27 11.23
N ARG A 35 -1.90 -13.63 12.30
CA ARG A 35 -3.22 -14.25 12.20
C ARG A 35 -4.26 -13.31 11.59
N GLU A 36 -4.23 -12.05 11.99
CA GLU A 36 -5.12 -11.03 11.41
C GLU A 36 -4.85 -10.81 9.92
N SER A 37 -3.57 -10.76 9.52
CA SER A 37 -3.18 -10.63 8.12
C SER A 37 -3.62 -11.84 7.28
N ILE A 38 -3.41 -13.06 7.78
CA ILE A 38 -3.88 -14.30 7.14
C ILE A 38 -5.42 -14.29 7.01
N GLY A 39 -6.14 -13.90 8.05
CA GLY A 39 -7.60 -13.80 8.01
C GLY A 39 -8.10 -12.78 6.97
N LYS A 40 -7.42 -11.66 6.81
CA LYS A 40 -7.73 -10.65 5.76
C LYS A 40 -7.46 -11.20 4.35
N MET A 41 -6.37 -11.95 4.18
CA MET A 41 -6.06 -12.58 2.89
C MET A 41 -7.07 -13.69 2.54
N GLU A 42 -7.47 -14.52 3.52
CA GLU A 42 -8.50 -15.56 3.32
C GLU A 42 -9.88 -14.95 3.02
N ALA A 43 -10.23 -13.86 3.70
CA ALA A 43 -11.48 -13.14 3.44
C ALA A 43 -11.49 -12.51 2.04
N ALA A 44 -10.38 -11.93 1.60
CA ALA A 44 -10.23 -11.40 0.23
C ALA A 44 -10.35 -12.51 -0.82
N ALA A 45 -9.70 -13.65 -0.60
CA ALA A 45 -9.79 -14.81 -1.47
C ALA A 45 -11.23 -15.41 -1.52
N ALA A 46 -11.93 -15.41 -0.39
CA ALA A 46 -13.33 -15.87 -0.31
C ALA A 46 -14.28 -14.94 -1.08
N LEU A 47 -14.08 -13.61 -0.97
CA LEU A 47 -14.84 -12.61 -1.73
C LEU A 47 -14.59 -12.75 -3.23
N GLN A 48 -13.35 -12.99 -3.63
CA GLN A 48 -12.96 -13.19 -5.02
C GLN A 48 -13.62 -14.47 -5.60
N LYS A 49 -13.65 -15.56 -4.82
CA LYS A 49 -14.31 -16.81 -5.20
C LYS A 49 -15.83 -16.64 -5.30
N ALA A 50 -16.44 -15.89 -4.40
CA ALA A 50 -17.87 -15.58 -4.42
C ALA A 50 -18.24 -14.70 -5.62
N ALA A 51 -17.42 -13.69 -5.95
CA ALA A 51 -17.62 -12.86 -7.14
C ALA A 51 -17.48 -13.64 -8.44
N ALA A 52 -16.51 -14.54 -8.54
CA ALA A 52 -16.34 -15.43 -9.69
C ALA A 52 -17.54 -16.41 -9.86
N GLN A 53 -18.08 -16.91 -8.75
CA GLN A 53 -19.27 -17.77 -8.78
C GLN A 53 -20.54 -17.00 -9.16
N ALA A 54 -20.70 -15.76 -8.75
CA ALA A 54 -21.82 -14.90 -9.12
C ALA A 54 -21.83 -14.57 -10.64
N GLN A 55 -20.65 -14.44 -11.23
CA GLN A 55 -20.49 -14.18 -12.66
C GLN A 55 -20.86 -15.41 -13.52
N THR A 56 -20.66 -16.64 -13.02
CA THR A 56 -21.01 -17.86 -13.76
C THR A 56 -22.51 -18.18 -13.78
N THR A 57 -23.31 -17.61 -12.90
CA THR A 57 -24.75 -17.85 -12.83
C THR A 57 -25.60 -16.84 -13.60
N ALA A 58 -25.01 -15.81 -14.19
CA ALA A 58 -25.73 -14.69 -14.80
C ALA A 58 -25.53 -14.53 -16.32
N VAL A 59 -25.00 -15.53 -17.05
CA VAL A 59 -24.81 -15.42 -18.49
C VAL A 59 -25.88 -16.26 -19.21
N PRO A 60 -26.92 -15.68 -19.86
CA PRO A 60 -27.74 -16.38 -20.82
C PRO A 60 -26.90 -16.71 -22.06
N GLU A 61 -26.93 -17.96 -22.50
CA GLU A 61 -26.34 -18.35 -23.77
C GLU A 61 -26.91 -17.49 -24.91
N GLY A 62 -26.05 -16.68 -25.54
CA GLY A 62 -26.42 -15.99 -26.77
C GLY A 62 -25.98 -14.54 -26.96
N SER A 63 -25.25 -13.92 -26.04
CA SER A 63 -24.80 -12.52 -26.21
C SER A 63 -23.30 -12.38 -26.12
N PHE A 64 -22.58 -12.92 -27.08
CA PHE A 64 -21.19 -12.49 -27.33
C PHE A 64 -21.21 -11.27 -28.24
N PHE A 65 -20.60 -10.18 -27.76
CA PHE A 65 -20.25 -8.95 -28.50
C PHE A 65 -21.39 -8.02 -28.93
N SER A 66 -21.83 -7.15 -28.00
CA SER A 66 -21.99 -5.71 -28.30
C SER A 66 -22.43 -4.92 -27.06
N ALA A 67 -21.51 -4.65 -26.15
CA ALA A 67 -21.68 -3.51 -25.26
C ALA A 67 -20.33 -2.75 -25.26
N GLY A 68 -20.33 -1.65 -26.01
CA GLY A 68 -19.23 -0.70 -25.95
C GLY A 68 -19.02 -0.27 -24.52
N TRP A 69 -17.81 -0.45 -24.03
CA TRP A 69 -17.35 0.08 -22.76
C TRP A 69 -17.42 1.61 -22.82
N SER A 70 -18.47 2.18 -22.29
CA SER A 70 -18.64 3.63 -22.09
C SER A 70 -18.98 3.87 -20.63
N GLY A 71 -18.04 3.60 -19.74
CA GLY A 71 -18.18 3.94 -18.35
C GLY A 71 -16.84 4.33 -17.77
N PRO A 72 -16.81 5.32 -16.84
CA PRO A 72 -15.59 5.64 -16.11
C PRO A 72 -15.08 4.38 -15.42
N SER A 73 -13.77 4.21 -15.37
CA SER A 73 -13.10 3.14 -14.62
C SER A 73 -13.69 3.08 -13.20
N MET A 74 -14.66 2.19 -13.01
CA MET A 74 -15.07 1.84 -11.67
C MET A 74 -13.99 0.93 -11.09
N LEU A 75 -12.93 1.55 -10.57
CA LEU A 75 -12.22 0.92 -9.49
C LEU A 75 -13.27 0.55 -8.43
N PRO A 76 -13.31 -0.67 -7.90
CA PRO A 76 -14.20 -0.99 -6.81
C PRO A 76 -14.02 0.09 -5.77
N SER A 77 -15.12 0.75 -5.39
CA SER A 77 -15.02 1.79 -4.37
C SER A 77 -14.35 1.17 -3.16
N PRO A 78 -13.25 1.76 -2.65
CA PRO A 78 -12.64 1.26 -1.44
C PRO A 78 -13.70 1.18 -0.36
N PRO A 79 -13.56 0.28 0.62
CA PRO A 79 -14.51 0.17 1.72
C PRO A 79 -14.77 1.58 2.28
N PRO A 80 -16.01 1.92 2.67
CA PRO A 80 -16.40 3.27 3.08
C PRO A 80 -15.53 3.85 4.19
N ASP A 81 -14.82 3.01 4.91
CA ASP A 81 -13.95 3.36 6.03
C ASP A 81 -12.45 3.40 5.67
N CYS A 82 -12.09 3.60 4.41
CA CYS A 82 -10.70 3.69 3.95
C CYS A 82 -10.35 5.11 3.48
N PRO A 83 -10.08 6.06 4.38
CA PRO A 83 -9.66 7.39 3.99
C PRO A 83 -8.27 7.37 3.37
N PRO A 84 -7.95 8.32 2.48
CA PRO A 84 -6.59 8.53 2.03
C PRO A 84 -5.67 8.88 3.21
N MET A 85 -4.44 8.40 3.16
CA MET A 85 -3.39 8.82 4.08
C MET A 85 -2.99 10.28 3.83
N ASP A 86 -2.68 11.00 4.89
CA ASP A 86 -2.13 12.35 4.82
C ASP A 86 -0.69 12.35 4.29
N ASP A 87 -0.29 13.50 3.72
CA ASP A 87 1.10 13.70 3.28
C ASP A 87 2.11 13.53 4.44
N SER A 88 1.76 13.95 5.65
CA SER A 88 2.61 13.81 6.83
C SER A 88 2.87 12.35 7.22
N GLU A 89 1.96 11.44 6.92
CA GLU A 89 2.05 10.02 7.17
C GLU A 89 2.74 9.28 6.02
N SER A 90 2.40 9.63 4.79
CA SER A 90 2.89 8.94 3.58
C SER A 90 4.30 9.37 3.18
N GLU A 91 4.66 10.65 3.33
CA GLU A 91 5.93 11.21 2.88
C GLU A 91 7.17 10.53 3.50
N PRO A 92 7.25 10.28 4.83
CA PRO A 92 8.39 9.57 5.41
C PRO A 92 8.55 8.15 4.87
N LEU A 93 7.44 7.44 4.62
CA LEU A 93 7.45 6.08 4.07
C LEU A 93 7.94 6.06 2.62
N VAL A 94 7.43 7.00 1.82
CA VAL A 94 7.84 7.17 0.42
C VAL A 94 9.32 7.50 0.33
N ARG A 95 9.83 8.48 1.11
CA ARG A 95 11.25 8.84 1.12
C ARG A 95 12.15 7.69 1.54
N ALA A 96 11.73 6.91 2.54
CA ALA A 96 12.49 5.76 2.99
C ALA A 96 12.61 4.68 1.89
N ALA A 97 11.51 4.36 1.20
CA ALA A 97 11.51 3.40 0.09
C ALA A 97 12.29 3.95 -1.13
N ALA A 98 12.10 5.24 -1.47
CA ALA A 98 12.83 5.92 -2.53
C ALA A 98 14.34 5.83 -2.35
N ALA A 99 14.83 6.11 -1.13
CA ALA A 99 16.25 6.02 -0.81
C ALA A 99 16.78 4.57 -0.94
N ARG A 100 16.05 3.57 -0.43
CA ARG A 100 16.46 2.17 -0.50
C ARG A 100 16.52 1.64 -1.93
N HIS A 101 15.57 2.00 -2.76
CA HIS A 101 15.46 1.51 -4.14
C HIS A 101 16.07 2.48 -5.17
N GLN A 102 16.66 3.60 -4.75
CA GLN A 102 17.22 4.63 -5.64
C GLN A 102 16.18 5.07 -6.69
N LEU A 103 14.98 5.41 -6.22
CA LEU A 103 13.89 5.93 -7.03
C LEU A 103 13.63 7.40 -6.67
N ASN A 104 13.02 8.14 -7.62
CA ASN A 104 12.50 9.46 -7.32
C ASN A 104 11.26 9.33 -6.41
N PRO A 105 11.20 10.01 -5.25
CA PRO A 105 10.01 10.02 -4.38
C PRO A 105 8.74 10.45 -5.10
N ASP A 106 8.82 11.41 -6.03
CA ASP A 106 7.67 11.88 -6.79
C ASP A 106 7.11 10.82 -7.74
N LEU A 107 7.98 9.95 -8.27
CA LEU A 107 7.55 8.80 -9.06
C LEU A 107 6.73 7.82 -8.20
N ILE A 108 7.21 7.50 -6.99
CA ILE A 108 6.46 6.62 -6.07
C ILE A 108 5.12 7.26 -5.70
N LYS A 109 5.08 8.57 -5.40
CA LYS A 109 3.83 9.28 -5.10
C LYS A 109 2.86 9.29 -6.28
N ALA A 110 3.35 9.47 -7.49
CA ALA A 110 2.52 9.45 -8.70
C ALA A 110 1.91 8.05 -8.93
N VAL A 111 2.69 6.99 -8.70
CA VAL A 111 2.18 5.61 -8.74
C VAL A 111 1.13 5.39 -7.66
N ILE A 112 1.39 5.73 -6.39
CA ILE A 112 0.41 5.58 -5.30
C ILE A 112 -0.90 6.32 -5.61
N ARG A 113 -0.79 7.53 -6.15
CA ARG A 113 -1.98 8.33 -6.54
C ARG A 113 -2.80 7.62 -7.61
N GLN A 114 -2.14 7.04 -8.59
CA GLN A 114 -2.81 6.34 -9.70
C GLN A 114 -3.40 5.00 -9.25
N GLU A 115 -2.73 4.27 -8.35
CA GLU A 115 -3.13 2.93 -7.91
C GLU A 115 -4.27 2.95 -6.89
N SER A 116 -4.19 3.80 -5.88
CA SER A 116 -5.13 3.78 -4.75
C SER A 116 -5.69 5.13 -4.36
N GLY A 117 -5.17 6.23 -4.91
CA GLY A 117 -5.46 7.57 -4.40
C GLY A 117 -5.03 7.71 -2.92
N PHE A 118 -3.90 7.13 -2.55
CA PHE A 118 -3.35 7.09 -1.19
C PHE A 118 -4.19 6.31 -0.17
N ARG A 119 -5.07 5.39 -0.60
CA ARG A 119 -5.88 4.58 0.31
C ARG A 119 -5.16 3.28 0.71
N PRO A 120 -4.74 3.12 1.98
CA PRO A 120 -3.92 1.97 2.39
C PRO A 120 -4.67 0.65 2.40
N CYS A 121 -5.98 0.68 2.58
CA CYS A 121 -6.83 -0.51 2.60
C CYS A 121 -7.50 -0.81 1.25
N ALA A 122 -7.05 -0.19 0.16
CA ALA A 122 -7.60 -0.45 -1.16
C ALA A 122 -7.34 -1.90 -1.60
N ILE A 123 -8.38 -2.56 -2.10
CA ILE A 123 -8.28 -3.90 -2.69
C ILE A 123 -9.03 -3.86 -4.03
N SER A 124 -8.36 -4.21 -5.12
CA SER A 124 -8.97 -4.26 -6.43
C SER A 124 -9.76 -5.56 -6.65
N GLU A 125 -10.63 -5.59 -7.66
CA GLU A 125 -11.35 -6.82 -8.06
C GLU A 125 -10.40 -7.97 -8.44
N LYS A 126 -9.20 -7.64 -8.91
CA LYS A 126 -8.15 -8.61 -9.24
C LYS A 126 -7.31 -9.03 -8.01
N GLY A 127 -7.61 -8.51 -6.82
CA GLY A 127 -6.91 -8.82 -5.58
C GLY A 127 -5.61 -8.03 -5.36
N ALA A 128 -5.34 -6.97 -6.12
CA ALA A 128 -4.23 -6.07 -5.85
C ALA A 128 -4.50 -5.29 -4.55
N MET A 129 -3.49 -5.08 -3.72
CA MET A 129 -3.66 -4.61 -2.34
C MET A 129 -2.85 -3.36 -2.03
N GLY A 130 -3.45 -2.47 -1.24
CA GLY A 130 -2.82 -1.35 -0.56
C GLY A 130 -2.46 -0.18 -1.48
N LEU A 131 -1.58 0.69 -0.98
CA LEU A 131 -1.22 1.97 -1.59
C LEU A 131 -0.70 1.86 -3.02
N MET A 132 0.15 0.88 -3.29
CA MET A 132 0.77 0.64 -4.60
C MET A 132 0.15 -0.55 -5.33
N GLN A 133 -1.00 -1.05 -4.89
CA GLN A 133 -1.76 -2.14 -5.51
C GLN A 133 -0.89 -3.35 -5.87
N VAL A 134 -0.19 -3.87 -4.86
CA VAL A 134 0.69 -5.02 -5.05
C VAL A 134 -0.14 -6.30 -5.15
N MET A 135 0.08 -7.07 -6.23
CA MET A 135 -0.59 -8.37 -6.40
C MET A 135 -0.10 -9.39 -5.36
N PRO A 136 -0.96 -10.34 -4.93
CA PRO A 136 -0.59 -11.37 -3.94
C PRO A 136 0.68 -12.14 -4.29
N ASP A 137 0.83 -12.58 -5.54
CA ASP A 137 2.00 -13.32 -5.99
C ASP A 137 3.28 -12.45 -5.93
N THR A 138 3.16 -11.16 -6.25
CA THR A 138 4.25 -10.20 -6.14
C THR A 138 4.62 -9.98 -4.67
N ALA A 139 3.64 -9.79 -3.79
CA ALA A 139 3.86 -9.64 -2.35
C ALA A 139 4.56 -10.87 -1.76
N GLN A 140 4.15 -12.07 -2.17
CA GLN A 140 4.76 -13.32 -1.76
C GLN A 140 6.21 -13.43 -2.24
N SER A 141 6.49 -13.13 -3.50
CA SER A 141 7.84 -13.18 -4.08
C SER A 141 8.80 -12.20 -3.40
N LEU A 142 8.28 -11.05 -2.98
CA LEU A 142 9.00 -10.00 -2.25
C LEU A 142 9.02 -10.21 -0.73
N LYS A 143 8.42 -11.32 -0.25
CA LYS A 143 8.35 -11.68 1.18
C LYS A 143 7.65 -10.61 2.03
N THR A 144 6.69 -9.92 1.47
CA THR A 144 5.84 -8.94 2.16
C THR A 144 4.91 -9.68 3.10
N LYS A 145 4.97 -9.39 4.40
CA LYS A 145 4.18 -10.11 5.42
C LYS A 145 2.75 -9.59 5.49
N ASP A 146 2.58 -8.29 5.38
CA ASP A 146 1.28 -7.63 5.37
C ASP A 146 1.23 -6.61 4.23
N PRO A 147 0.62 -6.98 3.09
CA PRO A 147 0.52 -6.08 1.95
C PRO A 147 -0.50 -4.94 2.14
N LEU A 148 -1.24 -4.89 3.25
CA LEU A 148 -2.10 -3.76 3.63
C LEU A 148 -1.42 -2.84 4.65
N ASP A 149 -0.27 -3.24 5.23
CA ASP A 149 0.56 -2.32 6.02
C ASP A 149 1.20 -1.28 5.08
N PRO A 150 0.99 0.03 5.32
CA PRO A 150 1.46 1.08 4.42
C PRO A 150 2.96 1.03 4.13
N ALA A 151 3.79 0.80 5.15
CA ALA A 151 5.24 0.79 5.00
C ALA A 151 5.70 -0.42 4.18
N GLN A 152 5.14 -1.60 4.44
CA GLN A 152 5.48 -2.82 3.70
C GLN A 152 4.95 -2.77 2.27
N ASN A 153 3.79 -2.17 2.05
CA ASN A 153 3.22 -2.04 0.72
C ASN A 153 4.05 -1.11 -0.17
N ILE A 154 4.40 0.09 0.34
CA ILE A 154 5.25 1.03 -0.39
C ILE A 154 6.63 0.41 -0.66
N GLU A 155 7.19 -0.32 0.29
CA GLU A 155 8.47 -1.03 0.11
C GLU A 155 8.38 -2.06 -1.01
N ALA A 156 7.35 -2.90 -1.00
CA ALA A 156 7.13 -3.93 -2.01
C ALA A 156 6.87 -3.33 -3.39
N GLY A 157 5.99 -2.33 -3.48
CA GLY A 157 5.69 -1.65 -4.74
C GLY A 157 6.89 -0.94 -5.32
N ALA A 158 7.68 -0.22 -4.50
CA ALA A 158 8.92 0.43 -4.93
C ALA A 158 9.97 -0.58 -5.40
N SER A 159 10.10 -1.71 -4.70
CA SER A 159 10.97 -2.81 -5.12
C SER A 159 10.56 -3.36 -6.49
N TYR A 160 9.27 -3.62 -6.68
CA TYR A 160 8.75 -4.13 -7.96
C TYR A 160 8.93 -3.11 -9.09
N LEU A 161 8.65 -1.83 -8.84
CA LEU A 161 8.90 -0.76 -9.80
C LEU A 161 10.37 -0.66 -10.21
N LYS A 162 11.30 -0.79 -9.24
CA LYS A 162 12.74 -0.83 -9.52
C LYS A 162 13.12 -2.03 -10.37
N GLN A 163 12.51 -3.19 -10.14
CA GLN A 163 12.73 -4.37 -10.99
C GLN A 163 12.29 -4.09 -12.44
N MET A 164 11.12 -3.48 -12.63
CA MET A 164 10.64 -3.10 -13.98
C MET A 164 11.57 -2.09 -14.65
N LEU A 165 12.00 -1.06 -13.93
CA LEU A 165 12.99 -0.10 -14.47
C LEU A 165 14.30 -0.78 -14.85
N THR A 166 14.78 -1.72 -14.06
CA THR A 166 15.99 -2.47 -14.37
C THR A 166 15.79 -3.36 -15.59
N ARG A 167 14.67 -4.08 -15.67
CA ARG A 167 14.32 -4.96 -16.81
C ARG A 167 14.27 -4.20 -18.13
N PHE A 168 13.70 -3.01 -18.13
CA PHE A 168 13.57 -2.15 -19.31
C PHE A 168 14.67 -1.07 -19.41
N LYS A 169 15.83 -1.29 -18.77
CA LYS A 169 17.04 -0.46 -18.92
C LYS A 169 16.83 1.03 -18.63
N GLY A 170 15.94 1.33 -17.69
CA GLY A 170 15.60 2.70 -17.28
C GLY A 170 14.51 3.38 -18.13
N ASP A 171 13.95 2.70 -19.14
CA ASP A 171 12.80 3.23 -19.86
C ASP A 171 11.57 3.28 -18.94
N LEU A 172 11.24 4.50 -18.50
CA LEU A 172 10.15 4.72 -17.55
C LEU A 172 8.79 4.31 -18.13
N ARG A 173 8.53 4.59 -19.42
CA ARG A 173 7.24 4.27 -20.04
C ARG A 173 7.00 2.77 -20.11
N LEU A 174 8.03 2.01 -20.49
CA LEU A 174 7.97 0.55 -20.52
C LEU A 174 7.88 -0.04 -19.11
N ALA A 175 8.62 0.53 -18.16
CA ALA A 175 8.56 0.08 -16.76
C ALA A 175 7.17 0.29 -16.13
N LEU A 176 6.56 1.45 -16.36
CA LEU A 176 5.19 1.74 -15.90
C LEU A 176 4.16 0.83 -16.58
N ALA A 177 4.29 0.61 -17.89
CA ALA A 177 3.42 -0.31 -18.60
C ALA A 177 3.51 -1.74 -18.06
N ALA A 178 4.74 -2.19 -17.75
CA ALA A 178 4.98 -3.51 -17.16
C ALA A 178 4.50 -3.60 -15.71
N TYR A 179 4.60 -2.53 -14.95
CA TYR A 179 4.06 -2.47 -13.61
C TYR A 179 2.54 -2.69 -13.60
N ASN A 180 1.83 -1.99 -14.48
CA ASN A 180 0.37 -2.03 -14.58
C ASN A 180 -0.15 -3.31 -15.29
N ALA A 181 0.39 -3.64 -16.46
CA ALA A 181 -0.15 -4.71 -17.29
C ALA A 181 0.53 -6.08 -17.10
N GLY A 182 1.66 -6.12 -16.39
CA GLY A 182 2.56 -7.26 -16.31
C GLY A 182 3.67 -7.21 -17.37
N PRO A 183 4.90 -7.63 -17.01
CA PRO A 183 6.05 -7.55 -17.91
C PRO A 183 5.88 -8.39 -19.19
N GLU A 184 5.14 -9.49 -19.14
CA GLU A 184 4.94 -10.39 -20.28
C GLU A 184 4.24 -9.71 -21.46
N LYS A 185 3.43 -8.67 -21.18
CA LYS A 185 2.71 -7.90 -22.22
C LYS A 185 3.56 -6.81 -22.85
N VAL A 186 4.66 -6.44 -22.22
CA VAL A 186 5.60 -5.40 -22.68
C VAL A 186 6.83 -6.01 -23.33
N ASP A 187 7.25 -7.19 -22.85
CA ASP A 187 8.40 -7.91 -23.38
C ASP A 187 8.20 -8.37 -24.82
N GLY A 188 9.31 -8.48 -25.53
CA GLY A 188 9.33 -8.98 -26.89
C GLY A 188 10.65 -8.61 -27.60
N PRO A 189 10.80 -9.00 -28.87
CA PRO A 189 11.95 -8.59 -29.68
C PRO A 189 12.06 -7.06 -29.82
N LYS A 190 10.94 -6.38 -29.66
CA LYS A 190 10.83 -4.93 -29.70
C LYS A 190 9.85 -4.51 -28.58
N PRO A 191 10.35 -4.33 -27.33
CA PRO A 191 9.49 -3.94 -26.21
C PRO A 191 8.70 -2.68 -26.51
N ALA A 192 7.40 -2.68 -26.17
CA ALA A 192 6.51 -1.55 -26.41
C ALA A 192 5.43 -1.48 -25.33
N VAL A 193 4.89 -0.30 -25.11
CA VAL A 193 3.67 -0.12 -24.33
C VAL A 193 2.53 -0.86 -25.06
N PRO A 194 1.84 -1.80 -24.42
CA PRO A 194 0.80 -2.59 -25.07
C PRO A 194 -0.39 -1.70 -25.48
N ASP A 195 -1.10 -2.11 -26.53
CA ASP A 195 -2.32 -1.43 -26.97
C ASP A 195 -3.52 -1.79 -26.06
N ILE A 196 -3.37 -1.50 -24.78
CA ILE A 196 -4.37 -1.62 -23.72
C ILE A 196 -4.72 -0.21 -23.26
N PRO A 197 -5.94 0.28 -23.46
CA PRO A 197 -6.32 1.64 -23.12
C PRO A 197 -5.97 2.02 -21.67
N GLU A 198 -6.35 1.17 -20.71
CA GLU A 198 -6.03 1.36 -19.29
C GLU A 198 -4.52 1.57 -19.04
N THR A 199 -3.68 0.76 -19.68
CA THR A 199 -2.23 0.83 -19.49
C THR A 199 -1.64 2.08 -20.16
N ARG A 200 -2.15 2.49 -21.32
CA ARG A 200 -1.71 3.73 -21.97
C ARG A 200 -2.04 4.96 -21.11
N ASP A 201 -3.29 5.01 -20.61
CA ASP A 201 -3.77 6.10 -19.75
C ASP A 201 -2.97 6.15 -18.44
N TYR A 202 -2.64 4.99 -17.87
CA TYR A 202 -1.78 4.87 -16.70
C TYR A 202 -0.40 5.48 -16.93
N VAL A 203 0.28 5.06 -18.02
CA VAL A 203 1.62 5.55 -18.38
C VAL A 203 1.59 7.06 -18.64
N GLU A 204 0.57 7.55 -19.34
CA GLU A 204 0.45 8.96 -19.66
C GLU A 204 0.15 9.82 -18.43
N SER A 205 -0.77 9.39 -17.59
CA SER A 205 -1.12 10.07 -16.33
C SER A 205 0.10 10.28 -15.44
N ILE A 206 0.88 9.22 -15.19
CA ILE A 206 2.08 9.30 -14.35
C ILE A 206 3.18 10.14 -15.02
N SER A 207 3.38 9.97 -16.32
CA SER A 207 4.37 10.75 -17.07
C SER A 207 4.05 12.25 -17.00
N ASN A 208 2.81 12.63 -17.20
CA ASN A 208 2.37 14.03 -17.12
C ASN A 208 2.51 14.60 -15.71
N ALA A 209 2.20 13.82 -14.67
CA ALA A 209 2.37 14.25 -13.28
C ALA A 209 3.85 14.55 -12.94
N LEU A 210 4.78 13.80 -13.51
CA LEU A 210 6.22 14.02 -13.29
C LEU A 210 6.76 15.22 -14.09
N HIS A 211 6.23 15.50 -15.27
CA HIS A 211 6.64 16.67 -16.07
C HIS A 211 6.02 17.98 -15.58
N GLY A 212 4.88 17.93 -14.90
CA GLY A 212 4.20 19.07 -14.30
C GLY A 212 4.74 19.46 -12.91
N ALA A 213 5.58 18.62 -12.28
CA ALA A 213 6.28 18.99 -11.06
C ALA A 213 7.41 19.98 -11.36
N PRO A 214 7.64 21.05 -10.54
CA PRO A 214 8.78 21.94 -10.72
C PRO A 214 10.07 21.12 -10.76
N ALA A 215 10.96 21.47 -11.69
CA ALA A 215 12.20 20.74 -11.98
C ALA A 215 13.26 20.92 -10.87
N GLU A 216 12.90 20.62 -9.64
CA GLU A 216 13.84 20.61 -8.51
C GLU A 216 13.91 19.17 -7.97
N VAL A 217 14.62 18.33 -8.63
CA VAL A 217 15.39 17.16 -8.20
C VAL A 217 15.70 16.26 -9.40
N ALA A 218 16.46 16.77 -10.32
CA ALA A 218 17.17 15.92 -11.25
C ALA A 218 18.56 15.66 -10.68
N ASN A 219 18.82 14.43 -10.34
CA ASN A 219 20.08 13.80 -9.91
C ASN A 219 20.54 14.01 -8.46
N PRO A 220 20.62 12.92 -7.67
CA PRO A 220 21.58 12.88 -6.59
C PRO A 220 22.99 12.89 -7.19
N PRO A 221 23.99 13.58 -6.55
CA PRO A 221 25.36 13.54 -7.02
C PRO A 221 25.86 12.09 -7.01
N ALA A 222 26.55 11.73 -8.09
CA ALA A 222 27.26 10.46 -8.19
C ALA A 222 28.31 10.35 -7.07
N PRO A 223 28.60 9.13 -6.55
CA PRO A 223 29.57 8.90 -5.48
C PRO A 223 30.99 9.27 -5.89
#